data_10909f9af1966d4244669b0ecb67cf04
#
_entry.id   10909f9af1966d4244669b0ecb67cf04
#
_cell.length_a   1.000
_cell.length_b   1.000
_cell.length_c   1.000
_cell.angle_alpha   90.00
_cell.angle_beta   90.00
_cell.angle_gamma   90.00
#
_symmetry.space_group_name_H-M   'P 1'
#
loop_
_entity.id
_entity.type
_entity.pdbx_description
1 polymer ?
#
loop_
_entity_poly.entity_id
_entity_poly.type
_entity_poly.pdbx_seq_one_letter_code
_entity_poly.pdbx_strand_id
1 'polypeptide(L)' 'MTHTIALVDDDRNILTSISMALENEGFKVQTYIDGESALVGISRSPPDLAVIDIKMPRMD' A
#
# COMPACT_ATOMS: atom_id res chain seq x y z
N MET A 1 8.68 1.97 18.61
CA MET A 1 8.47 2.87 17.50
C MET A 1 7.70 2.18 16.39
N THR A 2 6.75 2.88 15.81
CA THR A 2 5.88 2.29 14.80
C THR A 2 6.34 2.73 13.42
N HIS A 3 6.57 1.75 12.56
CA HIS A 3 6.91 2.03 11.18
C HIS A 3 5.65 1.99 10.34
N THR A 4 5.62 2.84 9.32
CA THR A 4 4.48 2.94 8.43
C THR A 4 4.83 2.34 7.08
N ILE A 5 3.95 1.49 6.58
CA ILE A 5 4.13 0.82 5.30
C ILE A 5 2.96 1.21 4.40
N ALA A 6 3.27 1.66 3.20
CA ALA A 6 2.25 1.94 2.20
C ALA A 6 2.13 0.74 1.26
N LEU A 7 0.91 0.30 1.04
CA LEU A 7 0.63 -0.80 0.11
C LEU A 7 -0.17 -0.26 -1.06
N VAL A 8 0.28 -0.55 -2.25
CA VAL A 8 -0.41 -0.12 -3.47
C VAL A 8 -0.72 -1.36 -4.31
N ASP A 9 -2.00 -1.65 -4.47
CA ASP A 9 -2.44 -2.80 -5.25
C ASP A 9 -3.88 -2.55 -5.66
N ASP A 10 -4.24 -2.92 -6.87
CA ASP A 10 -5.61 -2.74 -7.33
C ASP A 10 -6.55 -3.84 -6.83
N ASP A 11 -6.01 -4.88 -6.23
CA ASP A 11 -6.80 -5.96 -5.67
C ASP A 11 -7.08 -5.70 -4.20
N ARG A 12 -8.32 -5.34 -3.89
CA ARG A 12 -8.69 -4.98 -2.51
C ARG A 12 -8.56 -6.13 -1.55
N ASN A 13 -8.79 -7.35 -2.02
CA ASN A 13 -8.66 -8.53 -1.15
C ASN A 13 -7.21 -8.72 -0.72
N ILE A 14 -6.30 -8.52 -1.66
CA ILE A 14 -4.88 -8.62 -1.37
C ILE A 14 -4.47 -7.52 -0.39
N LEU A 15 -4.93 -6.29 -0.63
CA LEU A 15 -4.64 -5.18 0.28
C LEU A 15 -5.10 -5.49 1.69
N THR A 16 -6.33 -5.98 1.82
CA THR A 16 -6.89 -6.29 3.13
C THR A 16 -6.07 -7.37 3.82
N SER A 17 -5.76 -8.45 3.10
CA SER A 17 -5.02 -9.57 3.70
C SER A 17 -3.63 -9.15 4.16
N ILE A 18 -2.92 -8.43 3.32
CA ILE A 18 -1.55 -8.03 3.65
C ILE A 18 -1.56 -6.99 4.75
N SER A 19 -2.49 -6.03 4.69
CA SER A 19 -2.52 -4.99 5.72
C SER A 19 -2.83 -5.59 7.09
N MET A 20 -3.73 -6.56 7.15
CA MET A 20 -4.03 -7.22 8.42
C MET A 20 -2.81 -7.93 8.97
N ALA A 21 -2.08 -8.64 8.11
CA ALA A 21 -0.89 -9.34 8.53
C ALA A 21 0.17 -8.38 9.06
N LEU A 22 0.37 -7.27 8.37
CA LEU A 22 1.37 -6.29 8.78
C LEU A 22 0.95 -5.56 10.06
N GLU A 23 -0.31 -5.22 10.18
CA GLU A 23 -0.80 -4.57 11.40
C GLU A 23 -0.66 -5.49 12.60
N ASN A 24 -0.85 -6.78 12.36
CA ASN A 24 -0.67 -7.76 13.41
C ASN A 24 0.78 -7.84 13.88
N GLU A 25 1.72 -7.45 13.02
CA GLU A 25 3.14 -7.39 13.37
C GLU A 25 3.54 -6.06 13.99
N GLY A 26 2.59 -5.15 14.14
CA GLY A 26 2.85 -3.87 14.79
C GLY A 26 3.12 -2.72 13.85
N PHE A 27 2.95 -2.91 12.55
CA PHE A 27 3.14 -1.82 11.60
C PHE A 27 1.87 -1.01 11.41
N LYS A 28 2.04 0.26 11.05
CA LYS A 28 0.93 1.06 10.54
C LYS A 28 0.88 0.86 9.03
N VAL A 29 -0.31 0.74 8.49
CA VAL A 29 -0.44 0.46 7.07
C VAL A 29 -1.34 1.48 6.40
N GLN A 30 -0.86 2.01 5.27
CA GLN A 30 -1.63 2.87 4.39
C GLN A 30 -1.91 2.07 3.14
N THR A 31 -3.16 2.02 2.69
CA THR A 31 -3.50 1.23 1.50
C THR A 31 -4.04 2.14 0.41
N TYR A 32 -3.66 1.82 -0.82
CA TYR A 32 -4.07 2.56 -2.00
C TYR A 32 -4.39 1.57 -3.11
N ILE A 33 -5.42 1.86 -3.89
CA ILE A 33 -5.85 0.94 -4.94
C ILE A 33 -5.31 1.32 -6.31
N ASP A 34 -4.66 2.46 -6.43
CA ASP A 34 -4.07 2.87 -7.70
C ASP A 34 -2.91 3.81 -7.45
N GLY A 35 -2.15 4.07 -8.50
CA GLY A 35 -0.97 4.90 -8.39
C GLY A 35 -1.25 6.35 -8.10
N GLU A 36 -2.37 6.85 -8.59
CA GLU A 36 -2.74 8.24 -8.41
C GLU A 36 -3.06 8.53 -6.94
N SER A 37 -3.91 7.69 -6.34
CA SER A 37 -4.21 7.81 -4.91
C SER A 37 -2.96 7.67 -4.07
N ALA A 38 -2.11 6.72 -4.45
CA ALA A 38 -0.87 6.48 -3.73
C ALA A 38 0.04 7.70 -3.77
N LEU A 39 0.15 8.31 -4.94
CA LEU A 39 1.01 9.46 -5.10
C LEU A 39 0.56 10.61 -4.20
N VAL A 40 -0.73 10.87 -4.17
CA VAL A 40 -1.27 11.93 -3.32
C VAL A 40 -1.07 11.60 -1.84
N GLY A 41 -1.44 10.38 -1.46
CA GLY A 41 -1.38 9.99 -0.06
C GLY A 41 0.04 9.91 0.47
N ILE A 42 0.94 9.35 -0.32
CA ILE A 42 2.34 9.22 0.08
C ILE A 42 3.02 10.59 0.16
N SER A 43 2.63 11.50 -0.73
CA SER A 43 3.18 12.86 -0.68
C SER A 43 2.78 13.58 0.59
N ARG A 44 1.57 13.35 1.05
CA ARG A 44 1.07 13.99 2.26
C ARG A 44 1.61 13.33 3.52
N SER A 45 1.73 12.03 3.49
CA SER A 45 2.11 11.27 4.67
C SER A 45 3.10 10.21 4.25
N PRO A 46 4.38 10.55 4.12
CA PRO A 46 5.38 9.61 3.62
C PRO A 46 5.53 8.40 4.54
N PRO A 47 5.49 7.21 3.98
CA PRO A 47 5.72 6.00 4.77
C PRO A 47 7.20 5.71 4.90
N ASP A 48 7.53 4.77 5.77
CA ASP A 48 8.90 4.31 5.89
C ASP A 48 9.25 3.37 4.74
N LEU A 49 8.24 2.65 4.24
CA LEU A 49 8.44 1.70 3.15
C LEU A 49 7.19 1.67 2.29
N ALA A 50 7.36 1.56 0.99
CA ALA A 50 6.24 1.41 0.08
C ALA A 50 6.38 0.09 -0.66
N VAL A 51 5.30 -0.69 -0.66
CA VAL A 51 5.22 -1.95 -1.41
C VAL A 51 4.21 -1.74 -2.53
N ILE A 52 4.69 -1.75 -3.74
CA ILE A 52 3.86 -1.45 -4.89
C ILE A 52 3.79 -2.67 -5.78
N ASP A 53 2.58 -3.18 -5.98
CA ASP A 53 2.37 -4.27 -6.92
C ASP A 53 1.85 -3.68 -8.21
N ILE A 54 2.73 -3.52 -9.15
CA ILE A 54 2.36 -2.96 -10.43
C ILE A 54 1.99 -4.08 -11.37
N LYS A 55 0.70 -4.21 -11.60
CA LYS A 55 0.21 -5.14 -12.59
C LYS A 55 0.01 -4.38 -13.88
N MET A 56 0.56 -4.90 -14.93
CA MET A 56 0.46 -4.27 -16.24
C MET A 56 -0.65 -4.99 -16.97
N PRO A 57 -1.85 -4.58 -16.74
CA PRO A 57 -2.97 -5.30 -17.33
C PRO A 57 -2.97 -5.23 -18.82
N ARG A 58 -2.40 -4.38 -19.36
CA ARG A 58 -2.55 -4.25 -20.63
C ARG A 58 -1.54 -3.93 -21.36
N MET A 59 -1.28 -4.38 -21.87
CA MET A 59 -0.50 -4.02 -22.49
C MET A 59 -0.70 -3.98 -23.72
N ASP A 60 -1.14 -3.65 -24.27
CA ASP A 60 -1.52 -3.53 -25.42
C ASP A 60 -1.22 -3.22 -25.99
#